data_0bd437ec33620bbf8c0fda588e92e6d4
#
_entry.id   0bd437ec33620bbf8c0fda588e92e6d4
#
_cell.length_a   1.000
_cell.length_b   1.000
_cell.length_c   1.000
_cell.angle_alpha   90.00
_cell.angle_beta   90.00
_cell.angle_gamma   90.00
#
_symmetry.space_group_name_H-M   'P 1'
#
loop_
_entity.id
_entity.type
_entity.pdbx_description
1 polymer ?
#
loop_
_entity_poly.entity_id
_entity_poly.type
_entity_poly.pdbx_seq_one_letter_code
_entity_poly.pdbx_strand_id
1 'polypeptide(L)'
;KRKYNLLVGERTAEQIKNEIGSAYPLDKPLTMEIKGRHLLEGIPKTITIDDSEIRDALSECVATIINALRVALERTPPELSADISDRGIVLTGGGALLKNFDKRIREETGLPVSIAEDPLASVVLGTGRMLTDFSLLRRIAIE
;
A
#
# COMPACT_ATOMS: atom_id res chain seq x y z
N LYS A 1 3.02 13.01 14.61
CA LYS A 1 2.45 13.43 15.90
C LYS A 1 3.33 12.95 17.05
N ARG A 2 3.49 11.64 17.27
CA ARG A 2 4.20 11.07 18.45
C ARG A 2 5.65 11.55 18.58
N LYS A 3 6.42 11.56 17.48
CA LYS A 3 7.86 11.90 17.51
C LYS A 3 8.13 13.40 17.70
N TYR A 4 7.35 14.24 17.04
CA TYR A 4 7.62 15.68 16.96
C TYR A 4 6.59 16.55 17.67
N ASN A 5 5.60 15.97 18.34
CA ASN A 5 4.46 16.69 18.92
C ASN A 5 3.79 17.65 17.93
N LEU A 6 3.82 17.31 16.64
CA LEU A 6 3.27 18.11 15.57
C LEU A 6 1.93 17.55 15.09
N LEU A 7 0.90 18.37 15.12
CA LEU A 7 -0.41 18.04 14.57
C LEU A 7 -0.45 18.49 13.11
N VAL A 8 -0.70 17.53 12.23
CA VAL A 8 -0.92 17.75 10.79
C VAL A 8 -2.31 17.23 10.40
N GLY A 9 -2.92 17.87 9.39
CA GLY A 9 -4.19 17.42 8.85
C GLY A 9 -4.08 16.12 8.07
N GLU A 10 -5.22 15.45 7.82
CA GLU A 10 -5.28 14.21 7.04
C GLU A 10 -4.74 14.37 5.62
N ARG A 11 -5.04 15.50 4.98
CA ARG A 11 -4.54 15.82 3.64
C ARG A 11 -3.01 15.90 3.60
N THR A 12 -2.40 16.54 4.60
CA THR A 12 -0.94 16.61 4.72
C THR A 12 -0.35 15.23 4.98
N ALA A 13 -0.98 14.43 5.83
CA ALA A 13 -0.54 13.05 6.09
C ALA A 13 -0.61 12.18 4.84
N GLU A 14 -1.67 12.29 4.04
CA GLU A 14 -1.80 11.62 2.75
C GLU A 14 -0.70 12.05 1.77
N GLN A 15 -0.43 13.34 1.69
CA GLN A 15 0.64 13.88 0.84
C GLN A 15 2.01 13.33 1.26
N ILE A 16 2.31 13.27 2.55
CA ILE A 16 3.55 12.69 3.08
C ILE A 16 3.67 11.22 2.64
N LYS A 17 2.61 10.45 2.82
CA LYS A 17 2.57 9.05 2.40
C LYS A 17 2.87 8.90 0.91
N ASN A 18 2.24 9.70 0.07
CA ASN A 18 2.38 9.61 -1.38
C ASN A 18 3.75 10.06 -1.88
N GLU A 19 4.35 11.08 -1.25
CA GLU A 19 5.62 11.65 -1.71
C GLU A 19 6.85 10.90 -1.20
N ILE A 20 6.88 10.53 0.07
CA ILE A 20 8.05 9.91 0.72
C ILE A 20 7.76 8.61 1.45
N GLY A 21 6.50 8.14 1.47
CA GLY A 21 6.14 6.87 2.10
C GLY A 21 6.69 5.69 1.32
N SER A 22 7.29 4.73 2.01
CA SER A 22 7.79 3.49 1.41
C SER A 22 7.64 2.32 2.37
N ALA A 23 7.47 1.13 1.83
CA ALA A 23 7.38 -0.11 2.60
C ALA A 23 8.73 -0.81 2.76
N TYR A 24 9.72 -0.43 1.96
CA TYR A 24 11.07 -0.99 1.93
C TYR A 24 12.08 0.12 1.67
N PRO A 25 13.33 0.03 2.14
CA PRO A 25 14.34 1.07 1.94
C PRO A 25 14.47 1.49 0.48
N LEU A 26 14.60 2.80 0.26
CA LEU A 26 14.81 3.40 -1.05
C LEU A 26 16.29 3.48 -1.37
N ASP A 27 16.65 3.42 -2.65
CA ASP A 27 18.03 3.57 -3.10
C ASP A 27 18.58 4.97 -2.83
N LYS A 28 17.71 5.97 -2.92
CA LYS A 28 18.02 7.37 -2.58
C LYS A 28 17.09 7.86 -1.48
N PRO A 29 17.65 8.43 -0.39
CA PRO A 29 16.82 9.04 0.66
C PRO A 29 15.95 10.17 0.10
N LEU A 30 14.71 10.23 0.58
CA LEU A 30 13.77 11.30 0.27
C LEU A 30 13.49 12.10 1.53
N THR A 31 13.38 13.41 1.39
CA THR A 31 13.02 14.33 2.46
C THR A 31 11.87 15.22 2.05
N MET A 32 11.12 15.71 3.02
CA MET A 32 10.00 16.60 2.81
C MET A 32 9.86 17.55 3.98
N GLU A 33 9.60 18.83 3.70
CA GLU A 33 9.22 19.80 4.71
C GLU A 33 7.71 19.76 4.94
N ILE A 34 7.31 19.73 6.20
CA ILE A 34 5.91 19.78 6.60
C ILE A 34 5.67 20.88 7.61
N LYS A 35 4.48 21.48 7.54
CA LYS A 35 4.01 22.48 8.48
C LYS A 35 2.86 21.92 9.30
N GLY A 36 2.88 22.16 10.59
CA GLY A 36 1.81 21.75 11.48
C GLY A 36 1.79 22.61 12.74
N ARG A 37 0.83 22.35 13.61
CA ARG A 37 0.74 23.01 14.91
C ARG A 37 1.47 22.17 15.96
N HIS A 38 2.41 22.80 16.64
CA HIS A 38 3.09 22.16 17.76
C HIS A 38 2.13 22.02 18.94
N LEU A 39 1.96 20.79 19.42
CA LEU A 39 0.91 20.49 20.41
C LEU A 39 1.15 21.09 21.79
N LEU A 40 2.41 21.25 22.18
CA LEU A 40 2.77 21.81 23.47
C LEU A 40 2.83 23.36 23.44
N GLU A 41 3.37 23.92 22.37
CA GLU A 41 3.58 25.37 22.23
C GLU A 41 2.37 26.06 21.58
N GLY A 42 1.52 25.31 20.87
CA GLY A 42 0.33 25.83 20.20
C GLY A 42 0.60 26.67 18.94
N ILE A 43 1.87 26.85 18.57
CA ILE A 43 2.31 27.66 17.43
C ILE A 43 2.53 26.80 16.17
N PRO A 44 2.44 27.41 14.98
CA PRO A 44 2.85 26.74 13.75
C PRO A 44 4.37 26.45 13.76
N LYS A 45 4.72 25.24 13.32
CA LYS A 45 6.12 24.81 13.23
C LYS A 45 6.34 24.09 11.91
N THR A 46 7.52 24.27 11.32
CA THR A 46 7.98 23.57 10.13
C THR A 46 9.06 22.58 10.54
N ILE A 47 8.95 21.34 10.10
CA ILE A 47 9.97 20.30 10.31
C ILE A 47 10.29 19.63 8.99
N THR A 48 11.50 19.08 8.90
CA THR A 48 11.92 18.21 7.79
C THR A 48 11.85 16.78 8.26
N ILE A 49 11.21 15.93 7.47
CA ILE A 49 11.07 14.49 7.70
C ILE A 49 11.68 13.73 6.53
N ASP A 50 12.09 12.51 6.77
CA ASP A 50 12.65 11.63 5.75
C ASP A 50 11.82 10.35 5.54
N ASP A 51 12.13 9.62 4.47
CA ASP A 51 11.45 8.36 4.13
C ASP A 51 11.63 7.28 5.19
N SER A 52 12.77 7.25 5.87
CA SER A 52 13.05 6.29 6.95
C SER A 52 12.08 6.46 8.12
N GLU A 53 11.83 7.69 8.52
CA GLU A 53 10.88 8.01 9.60
C GLU A 53 9.44 7.62 9.23
N ILE A 54 9.05 7.83 7.97
CA ILE A 54 7.72 7.45 7.50
C ILE A 54 7.60 5.93 7.36
N ARG A 55 8.65 5.26 6.91
CA ARG A 55 8.71 3.80 6.85
C ARG A 55 8.54 3.17 8.22
N ASP A 56 9.22 3.70 9.24
CA ASP A 56 9.03 3.26 10.62
C ASP A 56 7.60 3.48 11.11
N ALA A 57 7.01 4.63 10.79
CA ALA A 57 5.63 4.94 11.15
C ALA A 57 4.60 4.02 10.46
N LEU A 58 4.89 3.53 9.26
CA LEU A 58 4.04 2.61 8.49
C LEU A 58 4.32 1.14 8.76
N SER A 59 5.35 0.81 9.51
CA SER A 59 5.84 -0.57 9.67
C SER A 59 4.78 -1.52 10.22
N GLU A 60 4.01 -1.11 11.21
CA GLU A 60 2.93 -1.93 11.79
C GLU A 60 1.82 -2.21 10.77
N CYS A 61 1.41 -1.20 10.01
CA CYS A 61 0.39 -1.35 8.97
C CYS A 61 0.86 -2.28 7.86
N VAL A 62 2.09 -2.11 7.41
CA VAL A 62 2.71 -2.98 6.39
C VAL A 62 2.82 -4.42 6.89
N ALA A 63 3.28 -4.62 8.12
CA ALA A 63 3.37 -5.94 8.75
C ALA A 63 2.00 -6.63 8.84
N THR A 64 0.96 -5.90 9.18
CA THR A 64 -0.41 -6.42 9.22
C THR A 64 -0.88 -6.89 7.84
N ILE A 65 -0.60 -6.13 6.80
CA ILE A 65 -0.94 -6.51 5.41
C ILE A 65 -0.17 -7.76 4.99
N ILE A 66 1.12 -7.81 5.29
CA ILE A 66 1.97 -8.98 4.97
C ILE A 66 1.49 -10.24 5.70
N ASN A 67 1.12 -10.14 6.97
CA ASN A 67 0.56 -11.26 7.72
C ASN A 67 -0.77 -11.74 7.13
N ALA A 68 -1.66 -10.82 6.77
CA ALA A 68 -2.92 -11.18 6.11
C ALA A 68 -2.68 -11.91 4.77
N LEU A 69 -1.69 -11.47 4.01
CA LEU A 69 -1.29 -12.12 2.77
C LEU A 69 -0.75 -13.54 3.01
N ARG A 70 0.11 -13.72 4.01
CA ARG A 70 0.63 -15.05 4.38
C ARG A 70 -0.49 -16.01 4.78
N VAL A 71 -1.42 -15.57 5.61
CA VAL A 71 -2.58 -16.37 6.00
C VAL A 71 -3.44 -16.75 4.79
N ALA A 72 -3.64 -15.82 3.86
CA ALA A 72 -4.38 -16.11 2.62
C ALA A 72 -3.66 -17.15 1.76
N LEU A 73 -2.35 -17.06 1.63
CA LEU A 73 -1.53 -18.05 0.89
C LEU A 73 -1.56 -19.43 1.55
N GLU A 74 -1.48 -19.50 2.88
CA GLU A 74 -1.58 -20.76 3.63
C GLU A 74 -2.93 -21.46 3.46
N ARG A 75 -4.00 -20.68 3.30
CA ARG A 75 -5.36 -21.21 3.08
C ARG A 75 -5.67 -21.52 1.62
N THR A 76 -4.78 -21.17 0.72
CA THR A 76 -4.96 -21.39 -0.72
C THR A 76 -4.79 -22.86 -1.06
N PRO A 77 -5.71 -23.48 -1.84
CA PRO A 77 -5.57 -24.86 -2.28
C PRO A 77 -4.27 -25.09 -3.06
N PRO A 78 -3.67 -26.31 -2.99
CA PRO A 78 -2.38 -26.60 -3.61
C PRO A 78 -2.31 -26.32 -5.11
N GLU A 79 -3.39 -26.55 -5.84
CA GLU A 79 -3.47 -26.32 -7.29
C GLU A 79 -3.33 -24.81 -7.61
N LEU A 80 -4.00 -23.97 -6.84
CA LEU A 80 -3.92 -22.52 -6.98
C LEU A 80 -2.58 -21.98 -6.46
N SER A 81 -2.00 -22.60 -5.45
CA SER A 81 -0.68 -22.22 -4.95
C SER A 81 0.41 -22.43 -6.00
N ALA A 82 0.31 -23.49 -6.80
CA ALA A 82 1.22 -23.73 -7.93
C ALA A 82 1.10 -22.61 -8.97
N ASP A 83 -0.13 -22.23 -9.32
CA ASP A 83 -0.38 -21.12 -10.25
C ASP A 83 0.17 -19.78 -9.73
N ILE A 84 0.03 -19.51 -8.45
CA ILE A 84 0.57 -18.30 -7.81
C ILE A 84 2.10 -18.30 -7.85
N SER A 85 2.75 -19.44 -7.65
CA SER A 85 4.21 -19.55 -7.75
C SER A 85 4.73 -19.18 -9.15
N ASP A 86 3.98 -19.52 -10.18
CA ASP A 86 4.36 -19.27 -11.57
C ASP A 86 3.95 -17.86 -12.04
N ARG A 87 2.72 -17.45 -11.76
CA ARG A 87 2.14 -16.18 -12.25
C ARG A 87 2.37 -15.01 -11.30
N GLY A 88 2.58 -15.29 -10.02
CA GLY A 88 2.81 -14.27 -8.99
C GLY A 88 1.56 -13.57 -8.51
N ILE A 89 1.80 -12.46 -7.84
CA ILE A 89 0.79 -11.60 -7.20
C ILE A 89 0.72 -10.28 -7.96
N VAL A 90 -0.49 -9.79 -8.20
CA VAL A 90 -0.73 -8.48 -8.79
C VAL A 90 -1.31 -7.55 -7.73
N LEU A 91 -0.63 -6.44 -7.47
CA LEU A 91 -1.09 -5.41 -6.56
C LEU A 91 -1.98 -4.41 -7.28
N THR A 92 -3.09 -4.07 -6.67
CA THR A 92 -4.03 -3.07 -7.18
C THR A 92 -4.54 -2.19 -6.03
N GLY A 93 -5.27 -1.13 -6.37
CA GLY A 93 -5.74 -0.15 -5.39
C GLY A 93 -4.70 0.90 -5.03
N GLY A 94 -5.10 1.92 -4.27
CA GLY A 94 -4.23 3.04 -3.90
C GLY A 94 -3.01 2.64 -3.06
N GLY A 95 -3.15 1.62 -2.22
CA GLY A 95 -2.04 1.08 -1.43
C GLY A 95 -0.91 0.49 -2.25
N ALA A 96 -1.19 0.03 -3.46
CA ALA A 96 -0.18 -0.48 -4.40
C ALA A 96 0.82 0.60 -4.85
N LEU A 97 0.46 1.87 -4.72
CA LEU A 97 1.32 3.00 -5.05
C LEU A 97 2.36 3.35 -3.97
N LEU A 98 2.28 2.72 -2.79
CA LEU A 98 3.30 2.87 -1.77
C LEU A 98 4.64 2.37 -2.31
N LYS A 99 5.66 3.23 -2.25
CA LYS A 99 6.98 2.93 -2.84
C LYS A 99 7.58 1.65 -2.28
N ASN A 100 8.08 0.81 -3.16
CA ASN A 100 8.72 -0.48 -2.82
C ASN A 100 7.83 -1.46 -2.04
N PHE A 101 6.51 -1.33 -2.10
CA PHE A 101 5.62 -2.29 -1.48
C PHE A 101 5.68 -3.66 -2.17
N ASP A 102 5.75 -3.68 -3.48
CA ASP A 102 5.99 -4.87 -4.28
C ASP A 102 7.31 -5.55 -3.90
N LYS A 103 8.37 -4.78 -3.71
CA LYS A 103 9.66 -5.28 -3.27
C LYS A 103 9.60 -5.90 -1.87
N ARG A 104 8.90 -5.26 -0.94
CA ARG A 104 8.68 -5.80 0.41
C ARG A 104 7.95 -7.14 0.37
N ILE A 105 6.91 -7.26 -0.44
CA ILE A 105 6.14 -8.50 -0.57
C ILE A 105 7.00 -9.60 -1.21
N ARG A 106 7.78 -9.29 -2.24
CA ARG A 106 8.71 -10.25 -2.86
C ARG A 106 9.72 -10.80 -1.84
N GLU A 107 10.32 -9.95 -1.05
CA GLU A 107 11.29 -10.35 -0.01
C GLU A 107 10.66 -11.23 1.07
N GLU A 108 9.43 -10.93 1.47
CA GLU A 108 8.73 -11.65 2.54
C GLU A 108 8.10 -12.98 2.09
N THR A 109 7.69 -13.10 0.83
CA THR A 109 6.97 -14.27 0.31
C THR A 109 7.78 -15.12 -0.65
N GLY A 110 8.83 -14.57 -1.25
CA GLY A 110 9.59 -15.22 -2.32
C GLY A 110 8.83 -15.39 -3.63
N LEU A 111 7.65 -14.77 -3.77
CA LEU A 111 6.81 -14.85 -4.97
C LEU A 111 7.06 -13.67 -5.91
N PRO A 112 6.86 -13.85 -7.22
CA PRO A 112 6.81 -12.73 -8.15
C PRO A 112 5.67 -11.77 -7.79
N VAL A 113 5.95 -10.47 -7.78
CA VAL A 113 4.94 -9.44 -7.48
C VAL A 113 5.04 -8.34 -8.51
N SER A 114 3.92 -7.95 -9.05
CA SER A 114 3.80 -6.82 -10.00
C SER A 114 2.71 -5.86 -9.56
N ILE A 115 2.78 -4.63 -10.04
CA ILE A 115 1.75 -3.61 -9.81
C ILE A 115 0.88 -3.54 -11.07
N ALA A 116 -0.44 -3.49 -10.90
CA ALA A 116 -1.37 -3.33 -12.00
C ALA A 116 -1.04 -2.05 -12.80
N GLU A 117 -1.29 -2.07 -14.10
CA GLU A 117 -1.01 -0.94 -15.01
C GLU A 117 -1.67 0.37 -14.54
N ASP A 118 -2.92 0.28 -14.08
CA ASP A 118 -3.62 1.40 -13.43
C ASP A 118 -4.23 0.92 -12.10
N PRO A 119 -3.46 0.94 -11.00
CA PRO A 119 -3.91 0.35 -9.74
C PRO A 119 -5.10 1.07 -9.12
N LEU A 120 -5.28 2.36 -9.35
CA LEU A 120 -6.43 3.13 -8.84
C LEU A 120 -7.71 2.83 -9.62
N ALA A 121 -7.62 2.57 -10.92
CA ALA A 121 -8.77 2.34 -11.78
C ALA A 121 -9.12 0.86 -11.98
N SER A 122 -8.27 -0.08 -11.59
CA SER A 122 -8.44 -1.52 -11.84
C SER A 122 -9.78 -2.06 -11.36
N VAL A 123 -10.21 -1.69 -10.16
CA VAL A 123 -11.49 -2.15 -9.59
C VAL A 123 -12.67 -1.60 -10.39
N VAL A 124 -12.63 -0.31 -10.73
CA VAL A 124 -13.69 0.36 -11.51
C VAL A 124 -13.76 -0.22 -12.91
N LEU A 125 -12.63 -0.43 -13.57
CA LEU A 125 -12.56 -1.04 -14.90
C LEU A 125 -13.07 -2.48 -14.89
N GLY A 126 -12.71 -3.26 -13.88
CA GLY A 126 -13.22 -4.63 -13.70
C GLY A 126 -14.72 -4.67 -13.47
N THR A 127 -15.24 -3.81 -12.62
CA THR A 127 -16.69 -3.66 -12.38
C THR A 127 -17.42 -3.22 -13.66
N GLY A 128 -16.86 -2.26 -14.41
CA GLY A 128 -17.40 -1.82 -15.69
C GLY A 128 -17.49 -2.93 -16.72
N ARG A 129 -16.48 -3.80 -16.80
CA ARG A 129 -16.50 -5.00 -17.67
C ARG A 129 -17.58 -5.98 -17.24
N MET A 130 -17.75 -6.20 -15.95
CA MET A 130 -18.83 -7.06 -15.44
C MET A 130 -20.22 -6.56 -15.83
N LEU A 131 -20.43 -5.24 -15.81
CA LEU A 131 -21.70 -4.63 -16.21
C LEU A 131 -21.98 -4.77 -17.71
N THR A 132 -20.97 -4.90 -18.54
CA THR A 132 -21.10 -5.09 -20.00
C THR A 132 -21.19 -6.56 -20.41
N ASP A 133 -20.81 -7.49 -19.53
CA ASP A 133 -20.86 -8.93 -19.78
C ASP A 133 -21.94 -9.59 -18.92
N PHE A 134 -23.15 -9.71 -19.50
CA PHE A 134 -24.29 -10.35 -18.83
C PHE A 134 -24.07 -11.82 -18.49
N SER A 135 -23.23 -12.54 -19.22
CA SER A 135 -22.93 -13.94 -18.92
C SER A 135 -22.09 -14.07 -17.64
N LEU A 136 -21.16 -13.15 -17.44
CA LEU A 136 -20.33 -13.06 -16.25
C LEU A 136 -21.15 -12.65 -15.03
N LEU A 137 -22.02 -11.65 -15.18
CA LEU A 137 -22.96 -11.20 -14.14
C LEU A 137 -23.87 -12.33 -13.65
N ARG A 138 -24.40 -13.14 -14.55
CA ARG A 138 -25.22 -14.30 -14.19
C ARG A 138 -24.47 -15.31 -13.32
N ARG A 139 -23.21 -15.57 -13.61
CA ARG A 139 -22.39 -16.50 -12.82
C ARG A 139 -22.15 -16.00 -11.39
N ILE A 140 -21.99 -14.71 -11.22
CA ILE A 140 -21.71 -14.08 -9.92
C ILE A 140 -22.99 -13.86 -9.11
N ALA A 141 -24.10 -13.55 -9.75
CA ALA A 141 -25.38 -13.27 -9.10
C ALA A 141 -26.12 -14.52 -8.57
N ILE A 142 -25.65 -15.73 -8.92
CA ILE A 142 -26.24 -17.00 -8.45
C ILE A 142 -25.64 -17.46 -7.12
N GLU A 143 -24.54 -16.87 -6.71
CA GLU A 143 -23.92 -17.07 -5.40
C GLU A 143 -24.33 -15.98 -4.42
#